data_ab90094d78f17922c0d8c9d834d8f37b
#
_entry.id   ab90094d78f17922c0d8c9d834d8f37b
#
_cell.length_a   1.000
_cell.length_b   1.000
_cell.length_c   1.000
_cell.angle_alpha   90.00
_cell.angle_beta   90.00
_cell.angle_gamma   90.00
#
_symmetry.space_group_name_H-M   'P 1'
#
loop_
_entity.id
_entity.type
_entity.pdbx_description
1 polymer ?
#
loop_
_entity_poly.entity_id
_entity_poly.type
_entity_poly.pdbx_seq_one_letter_code
_entity_poly.pdbx_strand_id
1 'polypeptide(L)'
;MIAHQLGRSVILLEKNKHPRFAIGESSTPLSNILLESLATRYALRGIAPLSKWGSWQRTYPHVACGLKRGFTFYHHIFGAPCTSDPDHQHQLLVAASPHDRIADTHWYRAEVDHLFVKEAQTIGVQYLDEVTLQSVSESENEIGFHARRNNEDFSVRAKFVVDATGPRGFLHHALNLQESPLPDFPATQALFSHFTGVGRFVDQISDHASELPPYPVDDAAVHHIFEGGWIWVLQFNNGVTSAGVAATDKLAGRLRFSEGPAAWQRLLDLIPALKNQFANSQTVQPSIHMPRVSFRSSAVAGKRWALLPSAAGFVDPLLSTGFPLTLLGVSRLAEIIERHWDKPEFAASLESYASQTDNELLAAADLIAALYATMANFPAFTSLSMLYFAAASFSESARRLGKSHLARSFLLHDDPDFAPAMHRCFRHAKQNCTSLEIENLAKGVYKAIDPINIAGLANPSRRNWYPVDANDMLNSAAKLQSTKSEISQLLDKSGFWK
;
A
#
# COMPACT_ATOMS: atom_id res chain seq x y z
N MET A 1 3.10 -7.75 19.51
CA MET A 1 4.22 -6.96 20.09
C MET A 1 3.70 -5.77 20.91
N ILE A 2 3.01 -4.79 20.33
CA ILE A 2 2.55 -3.57 21.04
C ILE A 2 1.72 -3.91 22.29
N ALA A 3 0.69 -4.74 22.15
CA ALA A 3 -0.15 -5.14 23.28
C ALA A 3 0.66 -5.81 24.42
N HIS A 4 1.70 -6.58 24.06
CA HIS A 4 2.60 -7.18 25.05
C HIS A 4 3.44 -6.11 25.76
N GLN A 5 3.98 -5.12 25.05
CA GLN A 5 4.70 -3.98 25.62
C GLN A 5 3.81 -3.13 26.55
N LEU A 6 2.49 -3.15 26.32
CA LEU A 6 1.49 -2.54 27.19
C LEU A 6 1.07 -3.45 28.38
N GLY A 7 1.81 -4.52 28.66
CA GLY A 7 1.59 -5.42 29.78
C GLY A 7 0.44 -6.42 29.61
N ARG A 8 0.00 -6.67 28.37
CA ARG A 8 -1.05 -7.68 28.09
C ARG A 8 -0.41 -9.03 27.81
N SER A 9 -1.02 -10.12 28.28
CA SER A 9 -0.66 -11.45 27.79
C SER A 9 -1.15 -11.59 26.35
N VAL A 10 -0.27 -12.06 25.46
CA VAL A 10 -0.56 -12.14 24.02
C VAL A 10 -0.19 -13.51 23.50
N ILE A 11 -1.11 -14.12 22.78
CA ILE A 11 -0.85 -15.28 21.94
C ILE A 11 -1.06 -14.91 20.48
N LEU A 12 -0.12 -15.27 19.61
CA LEU A 12 -0.20 -15.14 18.17
C LEU A 12 -0.42 -16.52 17.56
N LEU A 13 -1.51 -16.70 16.84
CA LEU A 13 -1.88 -17.93 16.15
C LEU A 13 -1.70 -17.75 14.65
N GLU A 14 -1.02 -18.69 14.00
CA GLU A 14 -0.79 -18.70 12.56
C GLU A 14 -1.17 -20.07 11.98
N LYS A 15 -1.88 -20.05 10.84
CA LYS A 15 -2.30 -21.27 10.16
C LYS A 15 -1.13 -22.03 9.53
N ASN A 16 -0.18 -21.28 8.98
CA ASN A 16 0.99 -21.84 8.30
C ASN A 16 2.23 -21.76 9.20
N LYS A 17 3.34 -22.27 8.70
CA LYS A 17 4.65 -22.16 9.33
C LYS A 17 5.49 -21.11 8.61
N HIS A 18 6.16 -20.23 9.37
CA HIS A 18 7.12 -19.29 8.80
C HIS A 18 8.50 -19.93 8.58
N PRO A 19 9.25 -19.54 7.53
CA PRO A 19 8.89 -18.56 6.53
C PRO A 19 7.82 -19.08 5.57
N ARG A 20 6.91 -18.20 5.13
CA ARG A 20 5.86 -18.53 4.16
C ARG A 20 5.65 -17.41 3.16
N PHE A 21 5.16 -17.74 1.99
CA PHE A 21 4.76 -16.76 1.00
C PHE A 21 3.59 -15.90 1.50
N ALA A 22 3.67 -14.61 1.23
CA ALA A 22 2.56 -13.66 1.32
C ALA A 22 2.78 -12.54 0.30
N ILE A 23 1.70 -11.90 -0.12
CA ILE A 23 1.69 -10.72 -1.00
C ILE A 23 1.38 -9.46 -0.17
N GLY A 24 1.54 -8.27 -0.77
CA GLY A 24 1.45 -6.98 -0.08
C GLY A 24 2.84 -6.57 0.41
N GLU A 25 3.67 -6.10 -0.54
CA GLU A 25 5.13 -6.05 -0.39
C GLU A 25 5.70 -4.64 -0.45
N SER A 26 4.94 -3.66 -0.94
CA SER A 26 5.47 -2.34 -1.23
C SER A 26 5.09 -1.33 -0.14
N SER A 27 6.07 -0.82 0.62
CA SER A 27 5.87 0.24 1.60
C SER A 27 5.75 1.62 0.94
N THR A 28 5.36 2.64 1.70
CA THR A 28 5.22 4.03 1.26
C THR A 28 5.78 4.96 2.34
N PRO A 29 6.09 6.23 2.02
CA PRO A 29 6.57 7.19 3.02
C PRO A 29 5.65 7.29 4.24
N LEU A 30 4.32 7.32 4.04
CA LEU A 30 3.34 7.33 5.13
C LEU A 30 3.41 6.06 5.98
N SER A 31 3.51 4.88 5.36
CA SER A 31 3.63 3.64 6.12
C SER A 31 4.94 3.57 6.91
N ASN A 32 6.02 4.07 6.36
CA ASN A 32 7.32 4.06 7.00
C ASN A 32 7.39 5.00 8.20
N ILE A 33 6.80 6.22 8.13
CA ILE A 33 6.73 7.11 9.30
C ILE A 33 5.82 6.54 10.39
N LEU A 34 4.74 5.84 10.03
CA LEU A 34 3.88 5.16 10.99
C LEU A 34 4.62 4.00 11.69
N LEU A 35 5.35 3.19 10.91
CA LEU A 35 6.17 2.11 11.47
C LEU A 35 7.26 2.64 12.41
N GLU A 36 7.99 3.69 11.99
CA GLU A 36 9.02 4.37 12.80
C GLU A 36 8.43 4.92 14.10
N SER A 37 7.26 5.56 14.02
CA SER A 37 6.57 6.14 15.17
C SER A 37 6.09 5.06 16.16
N LEU A 38 5.49 3.97 15.66
CA LEU A 38 5.06 2.84 16.48
C LEU A 38 6.25 2.14 17.13
N ALA A 39 7.30 1.89 16.36
CA ALA A 39 8.50 1.25 16.88
C ALA A 39 9.18 2.08 17.97
N THR A 40 9.23 3.41 17.82
CA THR A 40 9.77 4.33 18.81
C THR A 40 8.89 4.39 20.06
N ARG A 41 7.58 4.61 19.88
CA ARG A 41 6.63 4.76 21.01
C ARG A 41 6.56 3.54 21.91
N TYR A 42 6.61 2.34 21.30
CA TYR A 42 6.45 1.08 22.02
C TYR A 42 7.75 0.29 22.17
N ALA A 43 8.91 0.96 22.02
CA ALA A 43 10.23 0.38 22.20
C ALA A 43 10.49 -0.91 21.39
N LEU A 44 9.97 -1.01 20.17
CA LEU A 44 10.16 -2.15 19.27
C LEU A 44 11.47 -1.99 18.48
N ARG A 45 12.60 -2.14 19.16
CA ARG A 45 13.94 -1.82 18.63
C ARG A 45 14.30 -2.61 17.38
N GLY A 46 13.88 -3.88 17.29
CA GLY A 46 14.11 -4.73 16.13
C GLY A 46 13.27 -4.35 14.90
N ILE A 47 12.20 -3.58 15.08
CA ILE A 47 11.31 -3.17 13.99
C ILE A 47 11.70 -1.81 13.40
N ALA A 48 12.22 -0.89 14.21
CA ALA A 48 12.59 0.46 13.77
C ALA A 48 13.49 0.51 12.53
N PRO A 49 14.52 -0.38 12.37
CA PRO A 49 15.38 -0.38 11.18
C PRO A 49 14.66 -0.65 9.86
N LEU A 50 13.50 -1.30 9.88
CA LEU A 50 12.74 -1.68 8.67
C LEU A 50 12.05 -0.49 8.00
N SER A 51 12.03 0.68 8.63
CA SER A 51 11.37 1.89 8.11
C SER A 51 12.12 2.59 6.98
N LYS A 52 13.38 2.22 6.70
CA LYS A 52 14.20 2.85 5.65
C LYS A 52 15.21 1.85 5.09
N TRP A 53 15.45 1.93 3.78
CA TRP A 53 16.45 1.08 3.11
C TRP A 53 17.81 1.11 3.82
N GLY A 54 18.38 2.29 4.07
CA GLY A 54 19.71 2.39 4.64
C GLY A 54 19.85 1.83 6.07
N SER A 55 18.83 1.95 6.91
CA SER A 55 18.82 1.31 8.24
C SER A 55 18.62 -0.18 8.15
N TRP A 56 17.77 -0.63 7.22
CA TRP A 56 17.56 -2.05 6.95
C TRP A 56 18.85 -2.75 6.52
N GLN A 57 19.54 -2.21 5.49
CA GLN A 57 20.79 -2.79 4.98
C GLN A 57 21.90 -2.88 6.05
N ARG A 58 21.95 -1.92 6.98
CA ARG A 58 22.92 -1.95 8.09
C ARG A 58 22.59 -2.98 9.17
N THR A 59 21.29 -3.14 9.48
CA THR A 59 20.86 -3.96 10.62
C THR A 59 20.54 -5.39 10.21
N TYR A 60 19.88 -5.56 9.06
CA TYR A 60 19.40 -6.85 8.56
C TYR A 60 19.80 -7.11 7.11
N PRO A 61 21.12 -7.07 6.76
CA PRO A 61 21.55 -7.25 5.36
C PRO A 61 21.22 -8.64 4.79
N HIS A 62 20.89 -9.58 5.68
CA HIS A 62 20.51 -10.96 5.33
C HIS A 62 18.99 -11.15 5.16
N VAL A 63 18.17 -10.13 5.43
CA VAL A 63 16.73 -10.16 5.21
C VAL A 63 16.44 -9.44 3.92
N ALA A 64 15.96 -10.15 2.93
CA ALA A 64 15.78 -9.64 1.58
C ALA A 64 14.70 -8.54 1.52
N CYS A 65 15.02 -7.48 0.78
CA CYS A 65 14.10 -6.39 0.48
C CYS A 65 14.47 -5.73 -0.86
N GLY A 66 13.56 -4.94 -1.42
CA GLY A 66 13.80 -4.15 -2.63
C GLY A 66 13.97 -2.67 -2.32
N LEU A 67 14.83 -1.98 -3.06
CA LEU A 67 14.96 -0.53 -3.00
C LEU A 67 13.75 0.13 -3.67
N LYS A 68 13.15 1.11 -2.99
CA LYS A 68 12.03 1.87 -3.53
C LYS A 68 12.27 3.37 -3.39
N ARG A 69 12.75 3.99 -4.47
CA ARG A 69 12.98 5.43 -4.58
C ARG A 69 11.72 6.24 -4.84
N GLY A 70 10.68 5.60 -5.36
CA GLY A 70 9.43 6.25 -5.71
C GLY A 70 8.43 5.32 -6.40
N PHE A 71 7.60 5.93 -7.21
CA PHE A 71 6.62 5.26 -8.07
C PHE A 71 6.95 5.56 -9.52
N THR A 72 7.10 4.51 -10.33
CA THR A 72 7.31 4.58 -11.76
C THR A 72 6.11 4.00 -12.49
N PHE A 73 5.56 4.75 -13.43
CA PHE A 73 4.44 4.30 -14.26
C PHE A 73 4.81 4.41 -15.73
N TYR A 74 4.47 3.37 -16.49
CA TYR A 74 4.56 3.32 -17.94
C TYR A 74 3.20 3.02 -18.53
N HIS A 75 2.80 3.75 -19.56
CA HIS A 75 1.58 3.49 -20.30
C HIS A 75 1.86 2.63 -21.52
N HIS A 76 1.04 1.60 -21.70
CA HIS A 76 1.14 0.69 -22.83
C HIS A 76 -0.13 0.67 -23.66
N ILE A 77 0.06 0.70 -24.97
CA ILE A 77 -0.97 0.37 -25.96
C ILE A 77 -0.64 -1.03 -26.48
N PHE A 78 -1.59 -1.95 -26.43
CA PHE A 78 -1.37 -3.34 -26.82
C PHE A 78 -0.87 -3.44 -28.27
N GLY A 79 0.20 -4.18 -28.47
CA GLY A 79 0.88 -4.38 -29.74
C GLY A 79 1.82 -3.24 -30.16
N ALA A 80 1.83 -2.10 -29.44
CA ALA A 80 2.72 -1.00 -29.74
C ALA A 80 4.07 -1.13 -29.00
N PRO A 81 5.19 -0.65 -29.58
CA PRO A 81 6.46 -0.56 -28.87
C PRO A 81 6.37 0.48 -27.75
N CYS A 82 7.18 0.29 -26.71
CA CYS A 82 7.38 1.30 -25.68
C CYS A 82 8.47 2.27 -26.16
N THR A 83 8.10 3.53 -26.36
CA THR A 83 9.03 4.58 -26.81
C THR A 83 9.11 5.67 -25.75
N SER A 84 10.31 6.18 -25.50
CA SER A 84 10.47 7.43 -24.75
C SER A 84 10.13 8.62 -25.63
N ASP A 85 9.58 9.66 -25.04
CA ASP A 85 9.36 10.94 -25.69
C ASP A 85 9.85 12.10 -24.79
N PRO A 86 10.24 13.26 -25.38
CA PRO A 86 10.79 14.39 -24.61
C PRO A 86 9.85 14.98 -23.57
N ASP A 87 8.55 14.78 -23.73
CA ASP A 87 7.52 15.30 -22.83
C ASP A 87 7.02 14.24 -21.84
N HIS A 88 7.58 13.01 -21.88
CA HIS A 88 7.23 11.88 -21.01
C HIS A 88 5.73 11.58 -20.99
N GLN A 89 5.05 11.68 -22.15
CA GLN A 89 3.59 11.52 -22.24
C GLN A 89 3.10 10.10 -21.87
N HIS A 90 4.00 9.10 -21.95
CA HIS A 90 3.73 7.70 -21.60
C HIS A 90 4.44 7.26 -20.32
N GLN A 91 4.96 8.20 -19.53
CA GLN A 91 5.68 7.91 -18.29
C GLN A 91 5.30 8.90 -17.19
N LEU A 92 5.26 8.40 -15.95
CA LEU A 92 5.15 9.23 -14.75
C LEU A 92 6.14 8.72 -13.71
N LEU A 93 7.01 9.60 -13.22
CA LEU A 93 7.93 9.33 -12.12
C LEU A 93 7.65 10.26 -10.96
N VAL A 94 7.37 9.68 -9.79
CA VAL A 94 7.15 10.43 -8.55
C VAL A 94 8.12 9.92 -7.49
N ALA A 95 9.15 10.69 -7.22
CA ALA A 95 10.15 10.35 -6.22
C ALA A 95 9.56 10.43 -4.79
N ALA A 96 9.91 9.45 -3.95
CA ALA A 96 9.54 9.41 -2.55
C ALA A 96 10.72 9.75 -1.61
N SER A 97 11.96 9.72 -2.14
CA SER A 97 13.16 10.01 -1.37
C SER A 97 14.24 10.64 -2.27
N PRO A 98 15.10 11.52 -1.73
CA PRO A 98 16.18 12.16 -2.48
C PRO A 98 17.35 11.21 -2.75
N HIS A 99 17.53 10.17 -1.95
CA HIS A 99 18.61 9.17 -2.09
C HIS A 99 18.26 7.87 -1.36
N ASP A 100 19.04 6.79 -1.59
CA ASP A 100 18.77 5.43 -1.13
C ASP A 100 18.72 5.29 0.39
N ARG A 101 19.57 6.02 1.14
CA ARG A 101 19.67 5.85 2.61
C ARG A 101 18.36 6.02 3.35
N ILE A 102 17.47 6.87 2.85
CA ILE A 102 16.15 7.12 3.44
C ILE A 102 15.00 6.68 2.55
N ALA A 103 15.30 5.90 1.50
CA ALA A 103 14.30 5.37 0.60
C ALA A 103 13.37 4.36 1.29
N ASP A 104 12.18 4.21 0.71
CA ASP A 104 11.24 3.16 1.04
C ASP A 104 11.76 1.78 0.61
N THR A 105 11.02 0.74 0.92
CA THR A 105 11.42 -0.63 0.63
C THR A 105 10.26 -1.46 0.09
N HIS A 106 10.60 -2.46 -0.72
CA HIS A 106 9.74 -3.61 -0.96
C HIS A 106 10.12 -4.72 0.04
N TRP A 107 9.13 -5.34 0.64
CA TRP A 107 9.32 -6.36 1.68
C TRP A 107 9.21 -7.76 1.07
N TYR A 108 10.30 -8.51 1.06
CA TYR A 108 10.24 -9.92 0.74
C TYR A 108 9.58 -10.67 1.91
N ARG A 109 8.26 -10.81 1.82
CA ARG A 109 7.37 -11.14 2.95
C ARG A 109 7.73 -12.44 3.65
N ALA A 110 8.25 -13.44 2.94
CA ALA A 110 8.65 -14.69 3.57
C ALA A 110 9.68 -14.48 4.69
N GLU A 111 10.69 -13.66 4.44
CA GLU A 111 11.75 -13.38 5.42
C GLU A 111 11.35 -12.31 6.43
N VAL A 112 10.67 -11.26 5.98
CA VAL A 112 10.25 -10.15 6.84
C VAL A 112 9.20 -10.60 7.85
N ASP A 113 8.18 -11.34 7.42
CA ASP A 113 7.14 -11.86 8.33
C ASP A 113 7.78 -12.80 9.36
N HIS A 114 8.75 -13.61 8.95
CA HIS A 114 9.51 -14.47 9.86
C HIS A 114 10.35 -13.66 10.87
N LEU A 115 10.97 -12.56 10.43
CA LEU A 115 11.67 -11.64 11.35
C LEU A 115 10.69 -11.05 12.38
N PHE A 116 9.51 -10.61 11.96
CA PHE A 116 8.49 -10.11 12.90
C PHE A 116 8.06 -11.15 13.93
N VAL A 117 7.92 -12.42 13.53
CA VAL A 117 7.61 -13.51 14.47
C VAL A 117 8.76 -13.69 15.47
N LYS A 118 10.02 -13.72 15.03
CA LYS A 118 11.18 -13.85 15.92
C LYS A 118 11.27 -12.69 16.91
N GLU A 119 11.07 -11.46 16.44
CA GLU A 119 11.05 -10.27 17.30
C GLU A 119 9.91 -10.34 18.33
N ALA A 120 8.72 -10.82 17.93
CA ALA A 120 7.60 -11.02 18.84
C ALA A 120 7.93 -12.05 19.93
N GLN A 121 8.51 -13.19 19.56
CA GLN A 121 8.94 -14.23 20.50
C GLN A 121 10.04 -13.72 21.46
N THR A 122 11.01 -12.96 20.93
CA THR A 122 12.11 -12.39 21.72
C THR A 122 11.62 -11.49 22.87
N ILE A 123 10.53 -10.77 22.66
CA ILE A 123 9.94 -9.92 23.71
C ILE A 123 8.91 -10.66 24.57
N GLY A 124 8.68 -11.97 24.36
CA GLY A 124 7.82 -12.80 25.20
C GLY A 124 6.39 -13.05 24.66
N VAL A 125 6.08 -12.69 23.41
CA VAL A 125 4.80 -13.08 22.80
C VAL A 125 4.79 -14.58 22.53
N GLN A 126 3.76 -15.27 23.00
CA GLN A 126 3.57 -16.68 22.70
C GLN A 126 3.15 -16.83 21.23
N TYR A 127 3.89 -17.62 20.45
CA TYR A 127 3.60 -17.92 19.07
C TYR A 127 3.30 -19.40 18.85
N LEU A 128 2.18 -19.70 18.22
CA LEU A 128 1.80 -21.03 17.77
C LEU A 128 1.52 -21.01 16.27
N ASP A 129 2.32 -21.73 15.52
CA ASP A 129 2.12 -22.01 14.10
C ASP A 129 1.32 -23.29 13.87
N GLU A 130 0.94 -23.55 12.60
CA GLU A 130 0.19 -24.72 12.16
C GLU A 130 -1.12 -24.90 12.94
N VAL A 131 -1.74 -23.77 13.34
CA VAL A 131 -3.00 -23.75 14.07
C VAL A 131 -4.17 -23.53 13.12
N THR A 132 -5.07 -24.50 13.05
CA THR A 132 -6.34 -24.36 12.34
C THR A 132 -7.43 -23.98 13.34
N LEU A 133 -7.96 -22.77 13.21
CA LEU A 133 -9.12 -22.30 13.96
C LEU A 133 -10.39 -22.93 13.36
N GLN A 134 -11.27 -23.47 14.21
CA GLN A 134 -12.46 -24.21 13.79
C GLN A 134 -13.75 -23.44 14.07
N SER A 135 -13.87 -22.86 15.27
CA SER A 135 -15.06 -22.12 15.68
C SER A 135 -14.71 -21.01 16.66
N VAL A 136 -15.63 -20.06 16.76
CA VAL A 136 -15.57 -18.94 17.71
C VAL A 136 -16.81 -18.97 18.60
N SER A 137 -16.64 -18.65 19.86
CA SER A 137 -17.74 -18.39 20.82
C SER A 137 -17.48 -17.05 21.51
N GLU A 138 -18.48 -16.19 21.59
CA GLU A 138 -18.40 -14.92 22.27
C GLU A 138 -19.34 -14.91 23.45
N SER A 139 -18.85 -14.50 24.61
CA SER A 139 -19.61 -14.30 25.83
C SER A 139 -19.52 -12.84 26.27
N GLU A 140 -20.15 -12.53 27.38
CA GLU A 140 -20.11 -11.18 27.92
C GLU A 140 -18.70 -10.72 28.31
N ASN A 141 -17.84 -11.65 28.77
CA ASN A 141 -16.54 -11.34 29.37
C ASN A 141 -15.34 -11.82 28.55
N GLU A 142 -15.52 -12.75 27.61
CA GLU A 142 -14.44 -13.36 26.85
C GLU A 142 -14.88 -13.81 25.45
N ILE A 143 -13.90 -13.97 24.57
CA ILE A 143 -14.06 -14.62 23.28
C ILE A 143 -13.18 -15.87 23.26
N GLY A 144 -13.75 -17.00 22.83
CA GLY A 144 -13.11 -18.31 22.82
C GLY A 144 -12.99 -18.87 21.40
N PHE A 145 -11.98 -19.68 21.20
CA PHE A 145 -11.76 -20.42 19.96
C PHE A 145 -11.54 -21.89 20.23
N HIS A 146 -12.16 -22.74 19.42
CA HIS A 146 -11.71 -24.11 19.27
C HIS A 146 -10.71 -24.17 18.11
N ALA A 147 -9.61 -24.83 18.35
CA ALA A 147 -8.49 -24.89 17.42
C ALA A 147 -7.89 -26.30 17.41
N ARG A 148 -7.18 -26.61 16.29
CA ARG A 148 -6.42 -27.86 16.14
C ARG A 148 -4.99 -27.55 15.75
N ARG A 149 -4.05 -28.25 16.40
CA ARG A 149 -2.63 -28.23 16.08
C ARG A 149 -2.08 -29.66 16.22
N ASN A 150 -1.32 -30.14 15.23
CA ASN A 150 -0.73 -31.48 15.25
C ASN A 150 -1.74 -32.61 15.54
N ASN A 151 -2.96 -32.51 15.00
CA ASN A 151 -4.10 -33.38 15.25
C ASN A 151 -4.68 -33.38 16.68
N GLU A 152 -4.24 -32.48 17.53
CA GLU A 152 -4.77 -32.29 18.88
C GLU A 152 -5.69 -31.06 18.91
N ASP A 153 -6.88 -31.26 19.48
CA ASP A 153 -7.84 -30.17 19.68
C ASP A 153 -7.53 -29.45 21.01
N PHE A 154 -7.59 -28.12 20.95
CA PHE A 154 -7.43 -27.29 22.14
C PHE A 154 -8.31 -26.05 22.06
N SER A 155 -8.42 -25.33 23.16
CA SER A 155 -9.21 -24.09 23.24
C SER A 155 -8.34 -22.94 23.69
N VAL A 156 -8.59 -21.78 23.10
CA VAL A 156 -7.96 -20.51 23.48
C VAL A 156 -9.08 -19.56 23.94
N ARG A 157 -8.86 -18.87 25.07
CA ARG A 157 -9.77 -17.82 25.56
C ARG A 157 -9.01 -16.51 25.69
N ALA A 158 -9.66 -15.42 25.28
CA ALA A 158 -9.08 -14.08 25.34
C ALA A 158 -10.15 -13.05 25.73
N LYS A 159 -9.72 -11.95 26.34
CA LYS A 159 -10.60 -10.80 26.58
C LYS A 159 -10.92 -10.04 25.28
N PHE A 160 -9.99 -10.07 24.33
CA PHE A 160 -10.11 -9.38 23.06
C PHE A 160 -9.27 -10.07 21.97
N VAL A 161 -9.76 -10.04 20.73
CA VAL A 161 -9.10 -10.62 19.56
C VAL A 161 -8.89 -9.56 18.49
N VAL A 162 -7.71 -9.57 17.90
CA VAL A 162 -7.42 -8.82 16.67
C VAL A 162 -7.23 -9.80 15.53
N ASP A 163 -8.11 -9.75 14.54
CA ASP A 163 -8.00 -10.58 13.33
C ASP A 163 -7.12 -9.89 12.28
N ALA A 164 -6.04 -10.55 11.93
CA ALA A 164 -5.08 -10.15 10.92
C ALA A 164 -4.98 -11.21 9.79
N THR A 165 -5.99 -12.06 9.61
CA THR A 165 -5.95 -13.19 8.67
C THR A 165 -6.16 -12.78 7.20
N GLY A 166 -6.35 -11.48 6.94
CA GLY A 166 -6.52 -10.92 5.60
C GLY A 166 -7.95 -10.96 5.09
N PRO A 167 -8.17 -10.61 3.81
CA PRO A 167 -9.50 -10.53 3.22
C PRO A 167 -10.27 -11.85 3.33
N ARG A 168 -11.55 -11.78 3.72
CA ARG A 168 -12.39 -12.96 3.96
C ARG A 168 -11.74 -13.94 4.93
N GLY A 169 -11.10 -13.39 5.97
CA GLY A 169 -10.35 -14.16 6.96
C GLY A 169 -11.21 -14.93 7.95
N PHE A 170 -10.58 -15.38 9.04
CA PHE A 170 -11.24 -16.31 9.97
C PHE A 170 -12.49 -15.73 10.61
N LEU A 171 -12.43 -14.54 11.20
CA LEU A 171 -13.62 -13.95 11.88
C LEU A 171 -14.73 -13.60 10.89
N HIS A 172 -14.38 -13.23 9.65
CA HIS A 172 -15.39 -12.98 8.62
C HIS A 172 -16.27 -14.22 8.40
N HIS A 173 -15.66 -15.40 8.29
CA HIS A 173 -16.39 -16.65 8.13
C HIS A 173 -17.02 -17.14 9.43
N ALA A 174 -16.29 -17.13 10.54
CA ALA A 174 -16.74 -17.72 11.80
C ALA A 174 -17.90 -16.95 12.44
N LEU A 175 -17.97 -15.64 12.21
CA LEU A 175 -19.06 -14.77 12.65
C LEU A 175 -20.13 -14.55 11.57
N ASN A 176 -20.00 -15.21 10.42
CA ASN A 176 -20.90 -15.06 9.27
C ASN A 176 -21.12 -13.60 8.85
N LEU A 177 -20.04 -12.81 8.86
CA LEU A 177 -20.08 -11.41 8.42
C LEU A 177 -20.37 -11.35 6.93
N GLN A 178 -21.22 -10.41 6.52
CA GLN A 178 -21.55 -10.23 5.11
C GLN A 178 -20.48 -9.37 4.41
N GLU A 179 -20.38 -9.48 3.09
CA GLU A 179 -19.62 -8.53 2.29
C GLU A 179 -20.49 -7.31 1.97
N SER A 180 -19.90 -6.13 2.16
CA SER A 180 -20.51 -4.86 1.75
C SER A 180 -19.99 -4.44 0.36
N PRO A 181 -20.82 -3.84 -0.49
CA PRO A 181 -20.39 -3.38 -1.80
C PRO A 181 -19.37 -2.24 -1.68
N LEU A 182 -18.49 -2.15 -2.68
CA LEU A 182 -17.70 -0.97 -2.97
C LEU A 182 -18.40 -0.24 -4.13
N PRO A 183 -19.09 0.88 -3.88
CA PRO A 183 -19.86 1.58 -4.91
C PRO A 183 -18.97 1.98 -6.10
N ASP A 184 -19.47 1.80 -7.32
CA ASP A 184 -18.81 2.17 -8.58
C ASP A 184 -17.43 1.53 -8.81
N PHE A 185 -17.00 0.60 -7.96
CA PHE A 185 -15.72 -0.10 -8.12
C PHE A 185 -15.85 -1.22 -9.16
N PRO A 186 -14.94 -1.31 -10.14
CA PRO A 186 -14.99 -2.38 -11.13
C PRO A 186 -14.70 -3.74 -10.48
N ALA A 187 -15.37 -4.79 -10.94
CA ALA A 187 -14.98 -6.14 -10.59
C ALA A 187 -13.60 -6.43 -11.20
N THR A 188 -12.65 -6.85 -10.36
CA THR A 188 -11.26 -7.08 -10.75
C THR A 188 -10.77 -8.44 -10.30
N GLN A 189 -9.87 -9.01 -11.09
CA GLN A 189 -9.12 -10.24 -10.81
C GLN A 189 -7.63 -9.93 -10.78
N ALA A 190 -6.84 -10.78 -10.13
CA ALA A 190 -5.39 -10.70 -10.18
C ALA A 190 -4.76 -12.06 -10.50
N LEU A 191 -3.60 -12.00 -11.17
CA LEU A 191 -2.74 -13.15 -11.44
C LEU A 191 -1.30 -12.74 -11.15
N PHE A 192 -0.59 -13.47 -10.29
CA PHE A 192 0.74 -13.09 -9.84
C PHE A 192 1.61 -14.28 -9.43
N SER A 193 2.92 -14.06 -9.40
CA SER A 193 3.92 -14.97 -8.87
C SER A 193 5.20 -14.22 -8.48
N HIS A 194 6.15 -14.94 -7.90
CA HIS A 194 7.54 -14.54 -7.81
C HIS A 194 8.35 -15.18 -8.94
N PHE A 195 9.30 -14.42 -9.46
CA PHE A 195 10.13 -14.81 -10.61
C PHE A 195 11.60 -14.58 -10.30
N THR A 196 12.47 -15.34 -10.96
CA THR A 196 13.89 -15.02 -11.11
C THR A 196 14.17 -14.71 -12.59
N GLY A 197 15.32 -14.10 -12.90
CA GLY A 197 15.74 -13.83 -14.27
C GLY A 197 14.94 -12.74 -15.00
N VAL A 198 14.17 -11.92 -14.27
CA VAL A 198 13.49 -10.75 -14.84
C VAL A 198 14.51 -9.64 -15.09
N GLY A 199 14.55 -9.11 -16.31
CA GLY A 199 15.43 -8.00 -16.70
C GLY A 199 14.99 -6.65 -16.09
N ARG A 200 15.81 -5.63 -16.25
CA ARG A 200 15.41 -4.25 -15.94
C ARG A 200 14.58 -3.68 -17.08
N PHE A 201 13.55 -2.92 -16.75
CA PHE A 201 12.67 -2.35 -17.77
C PHE A 201 13.34 -1.20 -18.52
N VAL A 202 14.24 -0.47 -17.89
CA VAL A 202 15.02 0.59 -18.55
C VAL A 202 15.78 0.07 -19.80
N ASP A 203 16.21 -1.19 -19.78
CA ASP A 203 16.91 -1.81 -20.91
C ASP A 203 15.98 -2.12 -22.10
N GLN A 204 14.66 -2.03 -21.91
CA GLN A 204 13.65 -2.29 -22.94
C GLN A 204 13.15 -1.01 -23.63
N ILE A 205 13.54 0.16 -23.13
CA ILE A 205 13.16 1.44 -23.69
C ILE A 205 14.29 1.90 -24.60
N SER A 206 13.96 2.18 -25.87
CA SER A 206 14.91 2.82 -26.77
C SER A 206 15.15 4.25 -26.28
N ASP A 207 16.18 4.43 -25.46
CA ASP A 207 16.45 5.72 -24.88
C ASP A 207 17.48 6.51 -25.69
N HIS A 208 17.10 7.73 -26.01
CA HIS A 208 17.98 8.79 -26.47
C HIS A 208 17.72 10.06 -25.62
N ALA A 209 17.19 9.91 -24.40
CA ALA A 209 16.91 11.03 -23.54
C ALA A 209 18.22 11.67 -23.08
N SER A 210 18.34 12.96 -23.37
CA SER A 210 19.44 13.81 -22.88
C SER A 210 19.31 14.17 -21.39
N GLU A 211 18.22 13.77 -20.73
CA GLU A 211 17.86 14.12 -19.36
C GLU A 211 17.88 12.87 -18.47
N LEU A 212 18.47 13.00 -17.27
CA LEU A 212 18.50 11.92 -16.29
C LEU A 212 17.20 11.91 -15.49
N PRO A 213 16.58 10.72 -15.27
CA PRO A 213 15.39 10.61 -14.44
C PRO A 213 15.72 10.96 -12.98
N PRO A 214 14.73 11.35 -12.18
CA PRO A 214 14.92 11.73 -10.76
C PRO A 214 15.48 10.60 -9.89
N TYR A 215 15.40 9.37 -10.33
CA TYR A 215 15.98 8.16 -9.72
C TYR A 215 16.06 7.04 -10.77
N PRO A 216 16.88 5.99 -10.56
CA PRO A 216 16.86 4.81 -11.43
C PRO A 216 15.47 4.20 -11.47
N VAL A 217 14.85 4.22 -12.65
CA VAL A 217 13.40 3.98 -12.83
C VAL A 217 12.89 2.63 -12.33
N ASP A 218 13.76 1.61 -12.32
CA ASP A 218 13.46 0.28 -11.82
C ASP A 218 13.68 0.13 -10.30
N ASP A 219 14.35 1.09 -9.63
CA ASP A 219 14.51 1.11 -8.18
C ASP A 219 13.28 1.77 -7.53
N ALA A 220 12.10 1.30 -7.89
CA ALA A 220 10.80 1.87 -7.54
C ALA A 220 9.70 0.80 -7.52
N ALA A 221 8.50 1.18 -7.11
CA ALA A 221 7.32 0.40 -7.46
C ALA A 221 6.98 0.69 -8.92
N VAL A 222 7.33 -0.23 -9.81
CA VAL A 222 7.10 -0.09 -11.26
C VAL A 222 5.71 -0.58 -11.60
N HIS A 223 4.95 0.26 -12.32
CA HIS A 223 3.58 0.01 -12.74
C HIS A 223 3.47 0.15 -14.26
N HIS A 224 2.97 -0.87 -14.91
CA HIS A 224 2.67 -0.85 -16.35
C HIS A 224 1.17 -0.74 -16.53
N ILE A 225 0.69 0.40 -16.97
CA ILE A 225 -0.72 0.76 -17.11
C ILE A 225 -1.17 0.50 -18.55
N PHE A 226 -2.33 -0.10 -18.74
CA PHE A 226 -2.99 -0.30 -20.01
C PHE A 226 -4.51 -0.34 -19.85
N GLU A 227 -5.25 -0.26 -20.92
CA GLU A 227 -6.71 -0.27 -20.86
C GLU A 227 -7.24 -1.50 -20.09
N GLY A 228 -7.94 -1.24 -19.01
CA GLY A 228 -8.63 -2.24 -18.18
C GLY A 228 -7.74 -2.99 -17.20
N GLY A 229 -6.46 -2.59 -17.01
CA GLY A 229 -5.59 -3.23 -16.03
C GLY A 229 -4.20 -2.65 -15.92
N TRP A 230 -3.41 -3.24 -15.03
CA TRP A 230 -2.03 -2.82 -14.78
C TRP A 230 -1.20 -3.96 -14.23
N ILE A 231 0.11 -3.91 -14.44
CA ILE A 231 1.09 -4.88 -13.92
C ILE A 231 2.00 -4.16 -12.93
N TRP A 232 2.34 -4.84 -11.82
CA TRP A 232 3.46 -4.44 -10.95
C TRP A 232 4.69 -5.27 -11.22
N VAL A 233 5.86 -4.65 -11.06
CA VAL A 233 7.16 -5.32 -11.05
C VAL A 233 7.98 -4.74 -9.91
N LEU A 234 8.29 -5.58 -8.91
CA LEU A 234 9.03 -5.20 -7.70
C LEU A 234 10.26 -6.10 -7.56
N GLN A 235 11.44 -5.51 -7.69
CA GLN A 235 12.69 -6.25 -7.59
C GLN A 235 13.19 -6.30 -6.15
N PHE A 236 13.69 -7.47 -5.71
CA PHE A 236 14.34 -7.67 -4.42
C PHE A 236 15.84 -7.92 -4.59
N ASN A 237 16.63 -7.63 -3.54
CA ASN A 237 18.08 -7.78 -3.56
C ASN A 237 18.57 -9.24 -3.47
N ASN A 238 17.68 -10.21 -3.36
CA ASN A 238 17.97 -11.65 -3.44
C ASN A 238 17.78 -12.25 -4.86
N GLY A 239 17.59 -11.42 -5.89
CA GLY A 239 17.39 -11.86 -7.27
C GLY A 239 15.96 -12.32 -7.59
N VAL A 240 15.06 -12.26 -6.62
CA VAL A 240 13.62 -12.51 -6.85
C VAL A 240 12.93 -11.21 -7.29
N THR A 241 11.97 -11.32 -8.16
CA THR A 241 11.06 -10.24 -8.58
C THR A 241 9.63 -10.65 -8.31
N SER A 242 8.88 -9.84 -7.57
CA SER A 242 7.42 -9.98 -7.49
C SER A 242 6.80 -9.31 -8.70
N ALA A 243 5.99 -10.04 -9.44
CA ALA A 243 5.23 -9.48 -10.56
C ALA A 243 3.83 -10.07 -10.63
N GLY A 244 2.89 -9.25 -11.06
CA GLY A 244 1.52 -9.67 -11.25
C GLY A 244 0.70 -8.61 -11.94
N VAL A 245 -0.49 -9.00 -12.35
CA VAL A 245 -1.48 -8.17 -13.02
C VAL A 245 -2.75 -8.09 -12.20
N ALA A 246 -3.32 -6.90 -12.09
CA ALA A 246 -4.70 -6.69 -11.67
C ALA A 246 -5.47 -6.10 -12.86
N ALA A 247 -6.62 -6.68 -13.17
CA ALA A 247 -7.40 -6.29 -14.34
C ALA A 247 -8.91 -6.45 -14.09
N THR A 248 -9.69 -5.68 -14.84
CA THR A 248 -11.16 -5.82 -14.85
C THR A 248 -11.55 -7.24 -15.29
N ASP A 249 -12.70 -7.72 -14.82
CA ASP A 249 -13.25 -9.06 -15.20
C ASP A 249 -13.31 -9.23 -16.72
N LYS A 250 -13.63 -8.15 -17.46
CA LYS A 250 -13.67 -8.16 -18.92
C LYS A 250 -12.32 -8.55 -19.53
N LEU A 251 -11.24 -7.92 -19.07
CA LEU A 251 -9.89 -8.19 -19.57
C LEU A 251 -9.35 -9.51 -19.03
N ALA A 252 -9.54 -9.81 -17.75
CA ALA A 252 -9.15 -11.06 -17.12
C ALA A 252 -9.81 -12.28 -17.78
N GLY A 253 -11.10 -12.16 -18.12
CA GLY A 253 -11.83 -13.19 -18.86
C GLY A 253 -11.32 -13.39 -20.28
N ARG A 254 -11.01 -12.29 -21.01
CA ARG A 254 -10.39 -12.35 -22.36
C ARG A 254 -9.04 -13.05 -22.33
N LEU A 255 -8.23 -12.78 -21.29
CA LEU A 255 -6.91 -13.38 -21.11
C LEU A 255 -6.93 -14.72 -20.39
N ARG A 256 -8.11 -15.15 -19.85
CA ARG A 256 -8.33 -16.41 -19.13
C ARG A 256 -7.37 -16.56 -17.94
N PHE A 257 -7.45 -15.64 -16.96
CA PHE A 257 -6.56 -15.64 -15.79
C PHE A 257 -6.55 -16.96 -15.02
N SER A 258 -7.64 -17.71 -15.05
CA SER A 258 -7.72 -19.06 -14.45
C SER A 258 -6.73 -20.07 -15.03
N GLU A 259 -6.16 -19.81 -16.21
CA GLU A 259 -5.14 -20.68 -16.84
C GLU A 259 -3.71 -20.36 -16.35
N GLY A 260 -3.55 -19.42 -15.40
CA GLY A 260 -2.27 -19.14 -14.73
C GLY A 260 -1.16 -18.74 -15.71
N PRO A 261 -0.06 -19.52 -15.81
CA PRO A 261 1.09 -19.17 -16.66
C PRO A 261 0.75 -18.92 -18.12
N ALA A 262 -0.22 -19.63 -18.68
CA ALA A 262 -0.65 -19.43 -20.07
C ALA A 262 -1.35 -18.06 -20.24
N ALA A 263 -2.11 -17.62 -19.25
CA ALA A 263 -2.70 -16.28 -19.26
C ALA A 263 -1.64 -15.18 -19.12
N TRP A 264 -0.64 -15.38 -18.27
CA TRP A 264 0.51 -14.50 -18.14
C TRP A 264 1.24 -14.34 -19.47
N GLN A 265 1.51 -15.44 -20.17
CA GLN A 265 2.16 -15.39 -21.49
C GLN A 265 1.32 -14.63 -22.52
N ARG A 266 0.00 -14.85 -22.58
CA ARG A 266 -0.90 -14.09 -23.47
C ARG A 266 -0.83 -12.58 -23.19
N LEU A 267 -0.73 -12.18 -21.93
CA LEU A 267 -0.59 -10.77 -21.57
C LEU A 267 0.76 -10.20 -22.02
N LEU A 268 1.85 -10.91 -21.79
CA LEU A 268 3.18 -10.51 -22.25
C LEU A 268 3.25 -10.39 -23.78
N ASP A 269 2.58 -11.26 -24.52
CA ASP A 269 2.51 -11.20 -26.00
C ASP A 269 1.81 -9.93 -26.51
N LEU A 270 0.98 -9.29 -25.69
CA LEU A 270 0.35 -8.01 -26.00
C LEU A 270 1.24 -6.80 -25.73
N ILE A 271 2.30 -6.95 -24.92
CA ILE A 271 3.18 -5.84 -24.51
C ILE A 271 4.64 -6.21 -24.82
N PRO A 272 5.15 -5.89 -26.03
CA PRO A 272 6.45 -6.36 -26.47
C PRO A 272 7.62 -6.05 -25.53
N ALA A 273 7.64 -4.87 -24.91
CA ALA A 273 8.68 -4.48 -23.96
C ALA A 273 8.68 -5.40 -22.70
N LEU A 274 7.51 -5.74 -22.17
CA LEU A 274 7.41 -6.67 -21.05
C LEU A 274 7.75 -8.09 -21.46
N LYS A 275 7.36 -8.52 -22.66
CA LYS A 275 7.76 -9.83 -23.20
C LYS A 275 9.28 -9.99 -23.20
N ASN A 276 10.00 -8.95 -23.60
CA ASN A 276 11.47 -8.95 -23.59
C ASN A 276 12.02 -8.92 -22.15
N GLN A 277 11.46 -8.09 -21.25
CA GLN A 277 11.86 -8.03 -19.85
C GLN A 277 11.75 -9.39 -19.14
N PHE A 278 10.71 -10.16 -19.47
CA PHE A 278 10.44 -11.47 -18.89
C PHE A 278 10.98 -12.66 -19.72
N ALA A 279 11.72 -12.42 -20.80
CA ALA A 279 12.16 -13.49 -21.72
C ALA A 279 12.97 -14.61 -21.05
N ASN A 280 13.75 -14.30 -20.03
CA ASN A 280 14.57 -15.25 -19.28
C ASN A 280 13.99 -15.58 -17.90
N SER A 281 12.77 -15.15 -17.61
CA SER A 281 12.17 -15.32 -16.29
C SER A 281 11.71 -16.75 -16.04
N GLN A 282 11.84 -17.17 -14.78
CA GLN A 282 11.32 -18.44 -14.28
C GLN A 282 10.51 -18.20 -13.01
N THR A 283 9.38 -18.87 -12.85
CA THR A 283 8.58 -18.79 -11.63
C THR A 283 9.28 -19.48 -10.47
N VAL A 284 9.36 -18.80 -9.34
CA VAL A 284 9.88 -19.38 -8.07
C VAL A 284 8.83 -20.24 -7.38
N GLN A 285 7.55 -19.98 -7.65
CA GLN A 285 6.41 -20.66 -7.10
C GLN A 285 5.24 -20.70 -8.10
N PRO A 286 4.24 -21.54 -7.91
CA PRO A 286 3.06 -21.55 -8.76
C PRO A 286 2.37 -20.20 -8.83
N SER A 287 1.88 -19.83 -10.00
CA SER A 287 1.07 -18.61 -10.17
C SER A 287 -0.24 -18.70 -9.37
N ILE A 288 -0.59 -17.59 -8.73
CA ILE A 288 -1.81 -17.50 -7.94
C ILE A 288 -2.81 -16.65 -8.71
N HIS A 289 -3.99 -17.22 -8.95
CA HIS A 289 -5.15 -16.51 -9.50
C HIS A 289 -6.10 -16.13 -8.37
N MET A 290 -6.41 -14.85 -8.24
CA MET A 290 -7.44 -14.30 -7.37
C MET A 290 -8.65 -13.92 -8.23
N PRO A 291 -9.72 -14.67 -8.21
CA PRO A 291 -10.88 -14.41 -9.08
C PRO A 291 -11.70 -13.20 -8.64
N ARG A 292 -11.41 -12.65 -7.46
CA ARG A 292 -12.02 -11.45 -6.93
C ARG A 292 -11.06 -10.75 -5.96
N VAL A 293 -10.50 -9.62 -6.39
CA VAL A 293 -9.50 -8.86 -5.62
C VAL A 293 -10.16 -8.07 -4.50
N SER A 294 -11.13 -7.22 -4.86
CA SER A 294 -11.77 -6.33 -3.91
C SER A 294 -12.67 -7.05 -2.91
N PHE A 295 -12.66 -6.54 -1.68
CA PHE A 295 -13.42 -7.07 -0.56
C PHE A 295 -13.66 -5.98 0.47
N ARG A 296 -14.84 -5.95 1.08
CA ARG A 296 -15.17 -5.11 2.24
C ARG A 296 -16.15 -5.87 3.15
N SER A 297 -15.78 -6.01 4.42
CA SER A 297 -16.64 -6.63 5.43
C SER A 297 -17.75 -5.68 5.86
N SER A 298 -18.92 -6.20 6.20
CA SER A 298 -20.04 -5.42 6.75
C SER A 298 -19.80 -4.93 8.19
N ALA A 299 -18.81 -5.50 8.87
CA ALA A 299 -18.42 -5.08 10.21
C ALA A 299 -16.90 -5.12 10.35
N VAL A 300 -16.33 -4.14 11.05
CA VAL A 300 -14.88 -4.00 11.28
C VAL A 300 -14.51 -4.31 12.72
N ALA A 301 -15.43 -4.14 13.67
CA ALA A 301 -15.22 -4.47 15.06
C ALA A 301 -16.54 -4.91 15.73
N GLY A 302 -16.43 -5.64 16.82
CA GLY A 302 -17.49 -6.01 17.71
C GLY A 302 -17.08 -5.80 19.17
N LYS A 303 -17.85 -6.34 20.10
CA LYS A 303 -17.62 -6.14 21.54
C LYS A 303 -16.24 -6.63 22.00
N ARG A 304 -15.80 -7.76 21.46
CA ARG A 304 -14.59 -8.47 21.88
C ARG A 304 -13.58 -8.72 20.75
N TRP A 305 -13.77 -8.12 19.61
CA TRP A 305 -12.90 -8.33 18.45
C TRP A 305 -12.79 -7.09 17.58
N ALA A 306 -11.70 -7.01 16.83
CA ALA A 306 -11.52 -6.06 15.73
C ALA A 306 -10.79 -6.73 14.57
N LEU A 307 -11.17 -6.37 13.35
CA LEU A 307 -10.43 -6.70 12.16
C LEU A 307 -9.36 -5.63 11.94
N LEU A 308 -8.13 -6.01 11.61
CA LEU A 308 -7.19 -5.04 11.03
C LEU A 308 -7.73 -4.55 9.67
N PRO A 309 -7.35 -3.35 9.21
CA PRO A 309 -7.83 -2.85 7.92
C PRO A 309 -7.67 -3.84 6.77
N SER A 310 -6.56 -4.60 6.72
CA SER A 310 -6.34 -5.65 5.72
C SER A 310 -7.27 -6.86 5.84
N ALA A 311 -7.88 -7.10 7.01
CA ALA A 311 -8.89 -8.12 7.22
C ALA A 311 -10.32 -7.57 7.07
N ALA A 312 -10.52 -6.28 7.36
CA ALA A 312 -11.79 -5.58 7.17
C ALA A 312 -12.09 -5.31 5.69
N GLY A 313 -11.05 -5.07 4.87
CA GLY A 313 -11.23 -4.83 3.46
C GLY A 313 -9.92 -4.82 2.69
N PHE A 314 -10.04 -5.02 1.39
CA PHE A 314 -8.97 -4.85 0.42
C PHE A 314 -9.56 -4.28 -0.86
N VAL A 315 -8.94 -3.29 -1.43
CA VAL A 315 -9.44 -2.64 -2.64
C VAL A 315 -8.69 -3.15 -3.86
N ASP A 316 -7.42 -2.79 -3.98
CA ASP A 316 -6.55 -3.11 -5.11
C ASP A 316 -5.10 -2.81 -4.70
N PRO A 317 -4.08 -3.49 -5.23
CA PRO A 317 -2.69 -3.19 -4.91
C PRO A 317 -2.14 -1.89 -5.54
N LEU A 318 -2.88 -1.24 -6.47
CA LEU A 318 -2.47 0.02 -7.10
C LEU A 318 -2.16 1.10 -6.05
N LEU A 319 -1.07 1.83 -6.26
CA LEU A 319 -0.57 2.88 -5.36
C LEU A 319 -0.13 2.40 -3.96
N SER A 320 -0.03 1.08 -3.73
CA SER A 320 0.45 0.51 -2.46
C SER A 320 -0.35 0.97 -1.22
N THR A 321 -1.68 1.13 -1.35
CA THR A 321 -2.56 1.68 -0.31
C THR A 321 -2.71 0.78 0.92
N GLY A 322 -2.47 -0.52 0.80
CA GLY A 322 -2.70 -1.50 1.86
C GLY A 322 -1.82 -1.32 3.11
N PHE A 323 -0.53 -1.00 2.94
CA PHE A 323 0.38 -0.77 4.07
C PHE A 323 -0.02 0.42 4.93
N PRO A 324 -0.19 1.65 4.37
CA PRO A 324 -0.55 2.80 5.19
C PRO A 324 -1.91 2.63 5.87
N LEU A 325 -2.92 2.05 5.20
CA LEU A 325 -4.21 1.74 5.83
C LEU A 325 -4.05 0.80 7.02
N THR A 326 -3.30 -0.30 6.85
CA THR A 326 -3.07 -1.27 7.93
C THR A 326 -2.36 -0.63 9.11
N LEU A 327 -1.30 0.17 8.89
CA LEU A 327 -0.55 0.80 9.97
C LEU A 327 -1.31 1.94 10.66
N LEU A 328 -2.18 2.66 9.96
CA LEU A 328 -3.14 3.58 10.59
C LEU A 328 -4.07 2.83 11.55
N GLY A 329 -4.63 1.70 11.10
CA GLY A 329 -5.46 0.85 11.95
C GLY A 329 -4.72 0.29 13.15
N VAL A 330 -3.50 -0.22 12.97
CA VAL A 330 -2.62 -0.68 14.06
C VAL A 330 -2.34 0.46 15.06
N SER A 331 -2.06 1.67 14.57
CA SER A 331 -1.81 2.84 15.43
C SER A 331 -3.02 3.18 16.30
N ARG A 332 -4.23 3.17 15.72
CA ARG A 332 -5.49 3.45 16.44
C ARG A 332 -5.82 2.36 17.46
N LEU A 333 -5.72 1.09 17.06
CA LEU A 333 -5.97 -0.02 17.99
C LEU A 333 -4.95 -0.03 19.15
N ALA A 334 -3.68 0.27 18.87
CA ALA A 334 -2.66 0.40 19.89
C ALA A 334 -3.02 1.50 20.90
N GLU A 335 -3.47 2.67 20.44
CA GLU A 335 -3.90 3.76 21.30
C GLU A 335 -5.15 3.43 22.10
N ILE A 336 -6.12 2.73 21.53
CA ILE A 336 -7.32 2.25 22.23
C ILE A 336 -6.93 1.28 23.35
N ILE A 337 -6.05 0.31 23.07
CA ILE A 337 -5.57 -0.65 24.06
C ILE A 337 -4.77 0.05 25.16
N GLU A 338 -3.97 1.06 24.82
CA GLU A 338 -3.18 1.82 25.79
C GLU A 338 -4.04 2.66 26.73
N ARG A 339 -5.03 3.39 26.17
CA ARG A 339 -5.77 4.42 26.91
C ARG A 339 -7.07 3.95 27.53
N HIS A 340 -7.77 3.03 26.87
CA HIS A 340 -9.17 2.70 27.17
C HIS A 340 -9.40 1.24 27.61
N TRP A 341 -8.36 0.40 27.65
CA TRP A 341 -8.50 -0.99 28.08
C TRP A 341 -9.13 -1.09 29.47
N ASP A 342 -10.14 -1.95 29.61
CA ASP A 342 -10.94 -2.13 30.83
C ASP A 342 -11.68 -0.85 31.33
N LYS A 343 -11.88 0.15 30.43
CA LYS A 343 -12.64 1.38 30.71
C LYS A 343 -13.93 1.44 29.89
N PRO A 344 -14.93 2.23 30.37
CA PRO A 344 -16.22 2.38 29.67
C PRO A 344 -16.07 2.90 28.21
N GLU A 345 -15.04 3.72 27.96
CA GLU A 345 -14.78 4.33 26.67
C GLU A 345 -14.28 3.34 25.61
N PHE A 346 -13.91 2.12 26.00
CA PHE A 346 -13.34 1.12 25.08
C PHE A 346 -14.29 0.80 23.93
N ALA A 347 -15.58 0.57 24.21
CA ALA A 347 -16.59 0.25 23.20
C ALA A 347 -16.77 1.39 22.20
N ALA A 348 -16.96 2.62 22.67
CA ALA A 348 -17.11 3.80 21.80
C ALA A 348 -15.86 4.06 20.95
N SER A 349 -14.67 3.78 21.49
CA SER A 349 -13.42 3.90 20.76
C SER A 349 -13.29 2.85 19.64
N LEU A 350 -13.79 1.62 19.87
CA LEU A 350 -13.85 0.58 18.82
C LEU A 350 -14.86 0.93 17.73
N GLU A 351 -16.00 1.52 18.06
CA GLU A 351 -16.97 2.02 17.06
C GLU A 351 -16.34 3.12 16.20
N SER A 352 -15.61 4.05 16.81
CA SER A 352 -14.87 5.09 16.09
C SER A 352 -13.80 4.48 15.18
N TYR A 353 -13.05 3.49 15.67
CA TYR A 353 -12.08 2.74 14.86
C TYR A 353 -12.73 2.08 13.67
N ALA A 354 -13.87 1.42 13.86
CA ALA A 354 -14.59 0.71 12.80
C ALA A 354 -15.07 1.69 11.72
N SER A 355 -15.69 2.80 12.12
CA SER A 355 -16.16 3.84 11.22
C SER A 355 -15.02 4.48 10.42
N GLN A 356 -13.90 4.81 11.05
CA GLN A 356 -12.75 5.39 10.37
C GLN A 356 -12.12 4.41 9.38
N THR A 357 -11.96 3.15 9.76
CA THR A 357 -11.41 2.12 8.87
C THR A 357 -12.30 1.91 7.65
N ASP A 358 -13.61 1.87 7.82
CA ASP A 358 -14.56 1.71 6.74
C ASP A 358 -14.55 2.90 5.77
N ASN A 359 -14.55 4.12 6.30
CA ASN A 359 -14.49 5.35 5.50
C ASN A 359 -13.17 5.45 4.71
N GLU A 360 -12.04 5.03 5.28
CA GLU A 360 -10.75 5.02 4.59
C GLU A 360 -10.68 3.97 3.47
N LEU A 361 -11.32 2.82 3.66
CA LEU A 361 -11.47 1.81 2.60
C LEU A 361 -12.33 2.34 1.45
N LEU A 362 -13.42 3.04 1.75
CA LEU A 362 -14.27 3.67 0.73
C LEU A 362 -13.51 4.78 -0.02
N ALA A 363 -12.76 5.63 0.67
CA ALA A 363 -11.95 6.66 0.03
C ALA A 363 -10.87 6.06 -0.90
N ALA A 364 -10.23 4.98 -0.47
CA ALA A 364 -9.30 4.24 -1.32
C ALA A 364 -10.01 3.65 -2.56
N ALA A 365 -11.21 3.09 -2.37
CA ALA A 365 -11.99 2.52 -3.47
C ALA A 365 -12.41 3.58 -4.50
N ASP A 366 -12.84 4.75 -4.07
CA ASP A 366 -13.21 5.85 -4.97
C ASP A 366 -12.03 6.33 -5.82
N LEU A 367 -10.85 6.48 -5.21
CA LEU A 367 -9.62 6.83 -5.92
C LEU A 367 -9.28 5.77 -6.97
N ILE A 368 -9.23 4.51 -6.58
CA ILE A 368 -8.82 3.43 -7.47
C ILE A 368 -9.85 3.22 -8.59
N ALA A 369 -11.15 3.33 -8.30
CA ALA A 369 -12.20 3.27 -9.33
C ALA A 369 -12.04 4.39 -10.38
N ALA A 370 -11.73 5.62 -9.95
CA ALA A 370 -11.45 6.73 -10.85
C ALA A 370 -10.18 6.47 -11.71
N LEU A 371 -9.14 5.88 -11.13
CA LEU A 371 -7.94 5.50 -11.87
C LEU A 371 -8.23 4.41 -12.91
N TYR A 372 -8.98 3.36 -12.56
CA TYR A 372 -9.39 2.33 -13.53
C TYR A 372 -10.20 2.92 -14.69
N ALA A 373 -11.08 3.88 -14.41
CA ALA A 373 -11.87 4.56 -15.44
C ALA A 373 -11.00 5.35 -16.44
N THR A 374 -9.78 5.71 -16.06
CA THR A 374 -8.88 6.55 -16.88
C THR A 374 -7.65 5.80 -17.42
N MET A 375 -7.50 4.49 -17.18
CA MET A 375 -6.33 3.72 -17.63
C MET A 375 -6.11 3.75 -19.15
N ALA A 376 -7.16 3.89 -19.95
CA ALA A 376 -7.06 4.07 -21.40
C ALA A 376 -6.55 5.47 -21.80
N ASN A 377 -6.59 6.44 -20.89
CA ASN A 377 -6.17 7.82 -21.10
C ASN A 377 -5.13 8.22 -20.05
N PHE A 378 -3.88 8.02 -20.38
CA PHE A 378 -2.79 8.23 -19.44
C PHE A 378 -2.65 9.67 -18.90
N PRO A 379 -2.86 10.75 -19.68
CA PRO A 379 -2.93 12.10 -19.12
C PRO A 379 -3.98 12.31 -18.04
N ALA A 380 -5.15 11.68 -18.17
CA ALA A 380 -6.17 11.71 -17.12
C ALA A 380 -5.76 10.88 -15.90
N PHE A 381 -5.20 9.68 -16.12
CA PHE A 381 -4.65 8.81 -15.08
C PHE A 381 -3.56 9.52 -14.27
N THR A 382 -2.58 10.16 -14.95
CA THR A 382 -1.50 10.90 -14.28
C THR A 382 -2.03 12.07 -13.46
N SER A 383 -2.98 12.84 -14.02
CA SER A 383 -3.62 13.95 -13.30
C SER A 383 -4.28 13.47 -12.01
N LEU A 384 -5.11 12.41 -12.07
CA LEU A 384 -5.77 11.86 -10.88
C LEU A 384 -4.79 11.31 -9.84
N SER A 385 -3.70 10.70 -10.30
CA SER A 385 -2.66 10.18 -9.40
C SER A 385 -2.05 11.27 -8.53
N MET A 386 -2.03 12.54 -8.97
CA MET A 386 -1.53 13.68 -8.18
C MET A 386 -2.34 13.90 -6.91
N LEU A 387 -3.63 13.56 -6.87
CA LEU A 387 -4.44 13.63 -5.64
C LEU A 387 -3.88 12.73 -4.55
N TYR A 388 -3.52 11.50 -4.91
CA TYR A 388 -2.87 10.56 -3.99
C TYR A 388 -1.50 11.06 -3.53
N PHE A 389 -0.64 11.47 -4.45
CA PHE A 389 0.72 11.86 -4.11
C PHE A 389 0.76 13.15 -3.29
N ALA A 390 -0.13 14.11 -3.55
CA ALA A 390 -0.25 15.31 -2.73
C ALA A 390 -0.71 14.98 -1.30
N ALA A 391 -1.76 14.19 -1.14
CA ALA A 391 -2.26 13.78 0.16
C ALA A 391 -1.22 12.93 0.93
N ALA A 392 -0.50 12.03 0.26
CA ALA A 392 0.50 11.18 0.88
C ALA A 392 1.73 11.99 1.37
N SER A 393 2.29 12.88 0.53
CA SER A 393 3.43 13.71 0.89
C SER A 393 3.09 14.71 2.00
N PHE A 394 1.90 15.33 1.93
CA PHE A 394 1.41 16.20 2.98
C PHE A 394 1.25 15.45 4.31
N SER A 395 0.61 14.27 4.29
CA SER A 395 0.38 13.46 5.48
C SER A 395 1.66 12.99 6.15
N GLU A 396 2.65 12.55 5.36
CA GLU A 396 3.96 12.20 5.89
C GLU A 396 4.65 13.40 6.55
N SER A 397 4.74 14.53 5.84
CA SER A 397 5.45 15.71 6.32
C SER A 397 4.77 16.32 7.56
N ALA A 398 3.44 16.38 7.60
CA ALA A 398 2.69 16.82 8.77
C ALA A 398 3.00 15.92 9.99
N ARG A 399 3.06 14.61 9.83
CA ARG A 399 3.41 13.67 10.91
C ARG A 399 4.85 13.83 11.36
N ARG A 400 5.82 14.01 10.45
CA ARG A 400 7.21 14.25 10.80
C ARG A 400 7.43 15.55 11.57
N LEU A 401 6.58 16.55 11.32
CA LEU A 401 6.54 17.82 12.07
C LEU A 401 5.80 17.71 13.43
N GLY A 402 5.27 16.54 13.80
CA GLY A 402 4.44 16.38 14.99
C GLY A 402 3.04 16.99 14.87
N LYS A 403 2.61 17.33 13.65
CA LYS A 403 1.33 17.98 13.34
C LYS A 403 0.32 16.97 12.74
N SER A 404 0.25 15.77 13.31
CA SER A 404 -0.64 14.69 12.83
C SER A 404 -2.13 15.08 12.79
N HIS A 405 -2.52 16.14 13.52
CA HIS A 405 -3.88 16.68 13.48
C HIS A 405 -4.26 17.28 12.12
N LEU A 406 -3.28 17.63 11.27
CA LEU A 406 -3.49 18.08 9.89
C LEU A 406 -3.71 16.92 8.91
N ALA A 407 -3.45 15.67 9.33
CA ALA A 407 -3.51 14.48 8.48
C ALA A 407 -4.00 13.27 9.29
N ARG A 408 -5.26 13.34 9.75
CA ARG A 408 -5.87 12.35 10.65
C ARG A 408 -6.25 11.07 9.94
N SER A 409 -6.68 11.19 8.68
CA SER A 409 -7.22 10.09 7.89
C SER A 409 -6.36 9.78 6.66
N PHE A 410 -6.54 8.58 6.13
CA PHE A 410 -5.96 8.20 4.84
C PHE A 410 -6.57 9.07 3.73
N LEU A 411 -5.74 9.53 2.79
CA LEU A 411 -6.11 10.44 1.69
C LEU A 411 -6.73 11.79 2.14
N LEU A 412 -6.61 12.17 3.41
CA LEU A 412 -7.27 13.37 3.95
C LEU A 412 -8.77 13.38 3.63
N HIS A 413 -9.41 12.20 3.65
CA HIS A 413 -10.82 12.05 3.24
C HIS A 413 -11.80 12.77 4.17
N ASP A 414 -11.37 13.19 5.36
CA ASP A 414 -12.12 13.98 6.34
C ASP A 414 -11.76 15.46 6.33
N ASP A 415 -10.84 15.90 5.45
CA ASP A 415 -10.50 17.31 5.30
C ASP A 415 -11.65 18.08 4.63
N PRO A 416 -12.14 19.17 5.26
CA PRO A 416 -13.36 19.86 4.80
C PRO A 416 -13.21 20.57 3.44
N ASP A 417 -11.99 20.91 3.04
CA ASP A 417 -11.71 21.60 1.78
C ASP A 417 -11.23 20.64 0.69
N PHE A 418 -10.28 19.78 1.01
CA PHE A 418 -9.67 18.85 0.06
C PHE A 418 -10.62 17.71 -0.33
N ALA A 419 -11.28 17.04 0.62
CA ALA A 419 -12.09 15.87 0.31
C ALA A 419 -13.24 16.16 -0.67
N PRO A 420 -14.04 17.23 -0.53
CA PRO A 420 -15.07 17.55 -1.52
C PRO A 420 -14.51 17.86 -2.91
N ALA A 421 -13.32 18.48 -2.99
CA ALA A 421 -12.66 18.77 -4.26
C ALA A 421 -12.14 17.47 -4.93
N MET A 422 -11.52 16.59 -4.17
CA MET A 422 -11.08 15.26 -4.61
C MET A 422 -12.25 14.43 -5.16
N HIS A 423 -13.38 14.35 -4.43
CA HIS A 423 -14.56 13.61 -4.88
C HIS A 423 -15.19 14.21 -6.14
N ARG A 424 -15.11 15.54 -6.36
CA ARG A 424 -15.53 16.15 -7.64
C ARG A 424 -14.64 15.65 -8.80
N CYS A 425 -13.34 15.57 -8.61
CA CYS A 425 -12.42 15.04 -9.61
C CYS A 425 -12.71 13.56 -9.92
N PHE A 426 -12.98 12.74 -8.91
CA PHE A 426 -13.33 11.31 -9.11
C PHE A 426 -14.62 11.14 -9.91
N ARG A 427 -15.66 11.92 -9.61
CA ARG A 427 -16.91 11.88 -10.36
C ARG A 427 -16.72 12.32 -11.80
N HIS A 428 -15.93 13.36 -12.04
CA HIS A 428 -15.62 13.83 -13.40
C HIS A 428 -14.89 12.74 -14.19
N ALA A 429 -13.91 12.09 -13.60
CA ALA A 429 -13.11 11.04 -14.24
C ALA A 429 -13.93 9.80 -14.65
N LYS A 430 -14.99 9.47 -13.91
CA LYS A 430 -15.89 8.35 -14.21
C LYS A 430 -16.86 8.64 -15.38
N GLN A 431 -16.92 9.89 -15.86
CA GLN A 431 -17.67 10.27 -17.05
C GLN A 431 -16.80 10.09 -18.30
N ASN A 432 -17.40 9.76 -19.46
CA ASN A 432 -16.64 9.64 -20.71
C ASN A 432 -16.00 10.98 -21.07
N CYS A 433 -14.66 11.08 -20.98
CA CYS A 433 -13.94 12.33 -21.12
C CYS A 433 -13.50 12.57 -22.56
N THR A 434 -14.00 13.64 -23.18
CA THR A 434 -13.40 14.26 -24.37
C THR A 434 -12.07 14.94 -24.03
N SER A 435 -11.27 15.35 -25.02
CA SER A 435 -10.01 16.07 -24.78
C SER A 435 -10.19 17.33 -23.93
N LEU A 436 -11.28 18.08 -24.11
CA LEU A 436 -11.59 19.27 -23.31
C LEU A 436 -11.94 18.91 -21.86
N GLU A 437 -12.62 17.79 -21.64
CA GLU A 437 -12.96 17.31 -20.30
C GLU A 437 -11.72 16.84 -19.56
N ILE A 438 -10.71 16.26 -20.24
CA ILE A 438 -9.41 15.89 -19.67
C ILE A 438 -8.66 17.14 -19.20
N GLU A 439 -8.61 18.21 -20.00
CA GLU A 439 -8.03 19.48 -19.56
C GLU A 439 -8.74 20.05 -18.33
N ASN A 440 -10.06 19.99 -18.31
CA ASN A 440 -10.85 20.46 -17.19
C ASN A 440 -10.62 19.61 -15.93
N LEU A 441 -10.48 18.29 -16.10
CA LEU A 441 -10.09 17.38 -15.02
C LEU A 441 -8.73 17.77 -14.45
N ALA A 442 -7.71 17.96 -15.30
CA ALA A 442 -6.36 18.34 -14.87
C ALA A 442 -6.38 19.69 -14.13
N LYS A 443 -7.12 20.70 -14.62
CA LYS A 443 -7.30 21.99 -13.93
C LYS A 443 -8.02 21.82 -12.58
N GLY A 444 -9.03 20.95 -12.53
CA GLY A 444 -9.74 20.59 -11.30
C GLY A 444 -8.84 19.95 -10.26
N VAL A 445 -8.01 18.98 -10.66
CA VAL A 445 -7.02 18.33 -9.80
C VAL A 445 -5.98 19.34 -9.31
N TYR A 446 -5.41 20.15 -10.21
CA TYR A 446 -4.45 21.19 -9.84
C TYR A 446 -5.00 22.11 -8.74
N LYS A 447 -6.24 22.61 -8.91
CA LYS A 447 -6.91 23.43 -7.91
C LYS A 447 -7.18 22.67 -6.60
N ALA A 448 -7.54 21.39 -6.68
CA ALA A 448 -7.82 20.57 -5.50
C ALA A 448 -6.57 20.35 -4.64
N ILE A 449 -5.42 20.05 -5.27
CA ILE A 449 -4.18 19.76 -4.53
C ILE A 449 -3.46 21.02 -4.05
N ASP A 450 -3.70 22.20 -4.63
CA ASP A 450 -2.94 23.42 -4.33
C ASP A 450 -2.79 23.69 -2.82
N PRO A 451 -3.82 23.58 -1.96
CA PRO A 451 -3.68 23.83 -0.52
C PRO A 451 -2.73 22.88 0.20
N ILE A 452 -2.53 21.67 -0.30
CA ILE A 452 -1.74 20.60 0.31
C ILE A 452 -0.51 20.22 -0.51
N ASN A 453 -0.32 20.79 -1.69
CA ASN A 453 0.81 20.47 -2.57
C ASN A 453 2.10 21.05 -2.03
N ILE A 454 2.93 20.20 -1.42
CA ILE A 454 4.25 20.57 -0.86
C ILE A 454 5.41 20.00 -1.66
N ALA A 455 5.12 19.24 -2.73
CA ALA A 455 6.09 18.48 -3.53
C ALA A 455 6.17 18.95 -4.99
N GLY A 456 5.68 20.15 -5.31
CA GLY A 456 5.73 20.69 -6.68
C GLY A 456 4.97 19.87 -7.71
N LEU A 457 3.98 19.08 -7.29
CA LEU A 457 3.18 18.22 -8.15
C LEU A 457 2.33 19.03 -9.13
N ALA A 458 1.97 18.42 -10.26
CA ALA A 458 1.21 19.04 -11.35
C ALA A 458 1.86 20.30 -11.97
N ASN A 459 3.16 20.54 -11.71
CA ASN A 459 3.91 21.60 -12.39
C ASN A 459 4.23 21.16 -13.84
N PRO A 460 3.73 21.86 -14.86
CA PRO A 460 3.94 21.45 -16.26
C PRO A 460 5.42 21.39 -16.67
N SER A 461 6.29 22.20 -16.05
CA SER A 461 7.71 22.19 -16.37
C SER A 461 8.44 20.91 -15.94
N ARG A 462 7.82 20.12 -15.06
CA ARG A 462 8.33 18.81 -14.60
C ARG A 462 8.06 17.70 -15.62
N ARG A 463 7.17 17.90 -16.58
CA ARG A 463 6.86 16.93 -17.65
C ARG A 463 6.70 15.50 -17.15
N ASN A 464 5.83 15.28 -16.12
CA ASN A 464 5.58 14.00 -15.45
C ASN A 464 6.76 13.40 -14.64
N TRP A 465 7.88 14.10 -14.50
CA TRP A 465 9.01 13.69 -13.66
C TRP A 465 9.12 14.58 -12.43
N TYR A 466 8.74 14.05 -11.29
CA TYR A 466 8.67 14.80 -10.03
C TYR A 466 9.77 14.33 -9.07
N PRO A 467 10.93 15.03 -8.98
CA PRO A 467 11.96 14.77 -7.99
C PRO A 467 11.49 15.19 -6.59
N VAL A 468 12.14 14.69 -5.55
CA VAL A 468 12.03 15.30 -4.22
C VAL A 468 12.92 16.53 -4.18
N ASP A 469 12.32 17.71 -4.03
CA ASP A 469 13.00 19.02 -4.03
C ASP A 469 12.77 19.74 -2.70
N ALA A 470 13.86 20.05 -2.02
CA ALA A 470 13.80 20.81 -0.75
C ALA A 470 13.16 22.18 -0.90
N ASN A 471 13.35 22.85 -2.05
CA ASN A 471 12.78 24.18 -2.30
C ASN A 471 11.26 24.13 -2.40
N ASP A 472 10.70 23.07 -2.98
CA ASP A 472 9.24 22.89 -3.01
C ASP A 472 8.68 22.83 -1.59
N MET A 473 9.31 22.08 -0.70
CA MET A 473 8.91 21.98 0.72
C MET A 473 9.11 23.30 1.47
N LEU A 474 10.26 23.96 1.31
CA LEU A 474 10.56 25.24 1.97
C LEU A 474 9.59 26.35 1.53
N ASN A 475 9.25 26.40 0.25
CA ASN A 475 8.31 27.41 -0.28
C ASN A 475 6.86 27.11 0.10
N SER A 476 6.55 25.86 0.45
CA SER A 476 5.22 25.40 0.88
C SER A 476 5.07 25.27 2.40
N ALA A 477 6.01 25.78 3.20
CA ALA A 477 6.02 25.63 4.66
C ALA A 477 4.69 26.08 5.32
N ALA A 478 4.10 27.18 4.85
CA ALA A 478 2.83 27.70 5.36
C ALA A 478 1.66 26.70 5.22
N LYS A 479 1.64 25.86 4.18
CA LYS A 479 0.62 24.82 3.98
C LYS A 479 0.66 23.77 5.10
N LEU A 480 1.83 23.53 5.70
CA LEU A 480 2.04 22.69 6.88
C LEU A 480 1.94 23.47 8.20
N GLN A 481 1.39 24.68 8.17
CA GLN A 481 1.35 25.58 9.33
C GLN A 481 2.74 25.72 10.00
N SER A 482 3.80 25.77 9.18
CA SER A 482 5.20 25.78 9.61
C SER A 482 5.96 26.94 9.02
N THR A 483 7.14 27.17 9.56
CA THR A 483 8.14 28.14 9.05
C THR A 483 9.15 27.42 8.16
N LYS A 484 9.84 28.18 7.30
CA LYS A 484 10.97 27.64 6.51
C LYS A 484 12.07 27.04 7.40
N SER A 485 12.30 27.63 8.60
CA SER A 485 13.28 27.11 9.57
C SER A 485 12.87 25.73 10.11
N GLU A 486 11.59 25.53 10.45
CA GLU A 486 11.09 24.21 10.89
C GLU A 486 11.19 23.16 9.79
N ILE A 487 10.91 23.54 8.54
CA ILE A 487 11.10 22.64 7.39
C ILE A 487 12.58 22.32 7.19
N SER A 488 13.48 23.29 7.26
CA SER A 488 14.93 23.04 7.18
C SER A 488 15.39 22.04 8.26
N GLN A 489 14.96 22.24 9.51
CA GLN A 489 15.25 21.31 10.61
C GLN A 489 14.66 19.92 10.38
N LEU A 490 13.47 19.83 9.78
CA LEU A 490 12.88 18.56 9.40
C LEU A 490 13.74 17.83 8.37
N LEU A 491 14.17 18.51 7.31
CA LEU A 491 15.04 17.96 6.27
C LEU A 491 16.36 17.45 6.86
N ASP A 492 16.99 18.21 7.75
CA ASP A 492 18.22 17.79 8.44
C ASP A 492 17.99 16.52 9.28
N LYS A 493 16.97 16.53 10.14
CA LYS A 493 16.64 15.39 11.02
C LYS A 493 16.24 14.13 10.26
N SER A 494 15.58 14.27 9.12
CA SER A 494 15.17 13.12 8.29
C SER A 494 16.35 12.49 7.54
N GLY A 495 17.49 13.15 7.47
CA GLY A 495 18.66 12.75 6.70
C GLY A 495 18.54 13.08 5.21
N PHE A 496 17.79 14.10 4.86
CA PHE A 496 17.56 14.53 3.48
C PHE A 496 18.84 14.86 2.71
N TRP A 497 19.81 15.48 3.39
CA TRP A 497 21.07 15.95 2.80
C TRP A 497 22.19 14.90 2.80
N LYS A 498 21.98 13.70 3.29
CA LYS A 498 22.87 12.53 3.45
C LYS A 498 23.24 12.18 4.88
#